data_5401c39de40d6313fa2f8ac838421f70
#
_entry.id   5401c39de40d6313fa2f8ac838421f70
#
_cell.length_a   1.000
_cell.length_b   1.000
_cell.length_c   1.000
_cell.angle_alpha   90.00
_cell.angle_beta   90.00
_cell.angle_gamma   90.00
#
_symmetry.space_group_name_H-M   'P 1'
#
loop_
_entity.id
_entity.type
_entity.pdbx_description
1 polymer ?
#
loop_
_entity_poly.entity_id
_entity_poly.type
_entity_poly.pdbx_seq_one_letter_code
_entity_poly.pdbx_strand_id
1 'polypeptide(L)'
;EQMEHFSQLQREKAKKPVQLDEQAASECRNVLSAFFAEMTEWEQYMEQVGFEDAEAVPRLLAIWEKYVSEKPRLGYRPLALSYSAQGTYNGEEFLDAEQITKNKLYIYTREKNTSFDRRFLMKCVGEGWMIDAVQERLDGWQRTGL
;
A
#
# COMPACT_ATOMS: atom_id res chain seq x y z
N GLU A 1 19.15 28.83 -25.69
CA GLU A 1 17.83 29.47 -25.51
C GLU A 1 16.69 28.51 -25.85
N GLN A 2 16.74 27.87 -27.03
CA GLN A 2 15.68 26.92 -27.43
C GLN A 2 15.65 25.68 -26.54
N MET A 3 16.80 25.22 -26.07
CA MET A 3 16.89 24.07 -25.18
C MET A 3 16.34 24.39 -23.79
N GLU A 4 16.58 25.58 -23.27
CA GLU A 4 16.02 26.00 -21.98
C GLU A 4 14.51 26.14 -22.03
N HIS A 5 13.99 26.71 -23.12
CA HIS A 5 12.55 26.86 -23.33
C HIS A 5 11.85 25.49 -23.41
N PHE A 6 12.43 24.55 -24.14
CA PHE A 6 11.91 23.18 -24.27
C PHE A 6 11.92 22.46 -22.92
N SER A 7 12.98 22.57 -22.14
CA SER A 7 13.09 21.98 -20.80
C SER A 7 12.04 22.54 -19.85
N GLN A 8 11.79 23.85 -19.95
CA GLN A 8 10.79 24.53 -19.13
C GLN A 8 9.37 24.05 -19.46
N LEU A 9 9.05 23.88 -20.74
CA LEU A 9 7.76 23.35 -21.18
C LEU A 9 7.56 21.90 -20.71
N GLN A 10 8.60 21.08 -20.74
CA GLN A 10 8.52 19.72 -20.24
C GLN A 10 8.32 19.69 -18.73
N ARG A 11 8.97 20.57 -17.96
CA ARG A 11 8.78 20.68 -16.52
C ARG A 11 7.35 21.12 -16.18
N GLU A 12 6.81 22.04 -16.93
CA GLU A 12 5.43 22.49 -16.75
C GLU A 12 4.43 21.37 -17.03
N LYS A 13 4.65 20.58 -18.09
CA LYS A 13 3.85 19.40 -18.38
C LYS A 13 3.94 18.34 -17.28
N ALA A 14 5.16 18.10 -16.75
CA ALA A 14 5.39 17.16 -15.68
C ALA A 14 4.78 17.62 -14.35
N LYS A 15 4.58 18.93 -14.17
CA LYS A 15 3.98 19.53 -12.97
C LYS A 15 2.46 19.63 -13.04
N LYS A 16 1.83 19.38 -14.18
CA LYS A 16 0.37 19.37 -14.26
C LYS A 16 -0.16 18.23 -13.39
N PRO A 17 -0.87 18.53 -12.28
CA PRO A 17 -1.44 17.47 -11.47
C PRO A 17 -2.47 16.69 -12.29
N VAL A 18 -2.38 15.38 -12.24
CA VAL A 18 -3.42 14.52 -12.78
C VAL A 18 -4.62 14.64 -11.84
N GLN A 19 -5.78 14.91 -12.42
CA GLN A 19 -7.00 15.05 -11.63
C GLN A 19 -7.35 13.75 -10.94
N LEU A 20 -7.66 13.80 -9.63
CA LEU A 20 -8.03 12.65 -8.85
C LEU A 20 -9.39 12.10 -9.32
N ASP A 21 -9.42 10.80 -9.61
CA ASP A 21 -10.64 10.05 -9.81
C ASP A 21 -11.18 9.64 -8.42
N GLU A 22 -12.20 10.34 -7.95
CA GLU A 22 -12.77 10.14 -6.61
C GLU A 22 -13.35 8.76 -6.42
N GLN A 23 -13.95 8.18 -7.47
CA GLN A 23 -14.50 6.82 -7.39
C GLN A 23 -13.37 5.80 -7.28
N ALA A 24 -12.33 5.94 -8.06
CA ALA A 24 -11.15 5.07 -7.97
C ALA A 24 -10.49 5.17 -6.59
N ALA A 25 -10.36 6.38 -6.05
CA ALA A 25 -9.82 6.57 -4.70
C ALA A 25 -10.69 5.90 -3.64
N SER A 26 -12.01 5.97 -3.76
CA SER A 26 -12.94 5.30 -2.87
C SER A 26 -12.80 3.77 -2.95
N GLU A 27 -12.69 3.23 -4.15
CA GLU A 27 -12.46 1.80 -4.36
C GLU A 27 -11.13 1.34 -3.76
N CYS A 28 -10.07 2.14 -3.91
CA CYS A 28 -8.76 1.85 -3.31
C CYS A 28 -8.83 1.85 -1.79
N ARG A 29 -9.52 2.81 -1.18
CA ARG A 29 -9.72 2.84 0.28
C ARG A 29 -10.49 1.60 0.76
N ASN A 30 -11.49 1.15 -0.01
CA ASN A 30 -12.23 -0.07 0.32
C ASN A 30 -11.34 -1.31 0.25
N VAL A 31 -10.49 -1.42 -0.77
CA VAL A 31 -9.52 -2.52 -0.89
C VAL A 31 -8.57 -2.51 0.31
N LEU A 32 -8.01 -1.36 0.67
CA LEU A 32 -7.12 -1.23 1.81
C LEU A 32 -7.81 -1.56 3.13
N SER A 33 -9.04 -1.08 3.33
CA SER A 33 -9.81 -1.40 4.54
C SER A 33 -10.04 -2.90 4.69
N ALA A 34 -10.39 -3.58 3.61
CA ALA A 34 -10.57 -5.03 3.61
C ALA A 34 -9.24 -5.75 3.89
N PHE A 35 -8.15 -5.31 3.27
CA PHE A 35 -6.81 -5.84 3.51
C PHE A 35 -6.41 -5.65 4.97
N PHE A 36 -6.58 -4.46 5.53
CA PHE A 36 -6.24 -4.17 6.92
C PHE A 36 -7.03 -5.06 7.89
N ALA A 37 -8.32 -5.28 7.63
CA ALA A 37 -9.16 -6.13 8.45
C ALA A 37 -8.69 -7.59 8.42
N GLU A 38 -8.43 -8.13 7.23
CA GLU A 38 -7.95 -9.51 7.11
C GLU A 38 -6.55 -9.69 7.68
N MET A 39 -5.67 -8.69 7.54
CA MET A 39 -4.34 -8.74 8.17
C MET A 39 -4.43 -8.71 9.69
N THR A 40 -5.33 -7.90 10.25
CA THR A 40 -5.53 -7.87 11.70
C THR A 40 -6.01 -9.23 12.20
N GLU A 41 -6.95 -9.88 11.51
CA GLU A 41 -7.40 -11.23 11.84
C GLU A 41 -6.26 -12.25 11.76
N TRP A 42 -5.45 -12.19 10.69
CA TRP A 42 -4.33 -13.11 10.52
C TRP A 42 -3.29 -12.91 11.64
N GLU A 43 -2.98 -11.66 11.99
CA GLU A 43 -2.01 -11.39 13.06
C GLU A 43 -2.52 -11.85 14.43
N GLN A 44 -3.82 -11.74 14.70
CA GLN A 44 -4.44 -12.30 15.90
C GLN A 44 -4.35 -13.83 15.92
N TYR A 45 -4.57 -14.47 14.78
CA TYR A 45 -4.38 -15.91 14.61
C TYR A 45 -2.93 -16.31 14.90
N MET A 46 -1.95 -15.57 14.36
CA MET A 46 -0.53 -15.84 14.58
C MET A 46 -0.14 -15.71 16.05
N GLU A 47 -0.73 -14.78 16.79
CA GLU A 47 -0.50 -14.62 18.22
C GLU A 47 -0.89 -15.88 18.99
N GLN A 48 -1.90 -16.60 18.53
CA GLN A 48 -2.37 -17.81 19.19
C GLN A 48 -1.58 -19.05 18.80
N VAL A 49 -1.14 -19.17 17.55
CA VAL A 49 -0.57 -20.41 17.02
C VAL A 49 0.95 -20.37 16.81
N GLY A 50 1.52 -19.18 16.56
CA GLY A 50 2.96 -19.01 16.34
C GLY A 50 3.43 -19.38 14.93
N PHE A 51 4.73 -19.15 14.68
CA PHE A 51 5.33 -19.27 13.34
C PHE A 51 5.39 -20.71 12.80
N GLU A 52 5.31 -21.71 13.64
CA GLU A 52 5.41 -23.11 13.21
C GLU A 52 4.09 -23.71 12.73
N ASP A 53 3.01 -22.95 12.83
CA ASP A 53 1.69 -23.42 12.41
C ASP A 53 1.63 -23.63 10.90
N ALA A 54 1.14 -24.80 10.49
CA ALA A 54 1.11 -25.20 9.08
C ALA A 54 0.16 -24.33 8.23
N GLU A 55 -0.84 -23.69 8.84
CA GLU A 55 -1.82 -22.85 8.16
C GLU A 55 -1.38 -21.38 8.03
N ALA A 56 -0.29 -20.98 8.71
CA ALA A 56 0.16 -19.60 8.76
C ALA A 56 0.44 -19.02 7.36
N VAL A 57 1.28 -19.68 6.57
CA VAL A 57 1.63 -19.24 5.22
C VAL A 57 0.45 -19.35 4.25
N PRO A 58 -0.28 -20.49 4.18
CA PRO A 58 -1.44 -20.59 3.29
C PRO A 58 -2.50 -19.51 3.52
N ARG A 59 -2.79 -19.18 4.77
CA ARG A 59 -3.75 -18.12 5.12
C ARG A 59 -3.25 -16.74 4.67
N LEU A 60 -1.98 -16.46 4.87
CA LEU A 60 -1.38 -15.19 4.44
C LEU A 60 -1.33 -15.07 2.93
N LEU A 61 -0.96 -16.14 2.21
CA LEU A 61 -0.95 -16.16 0.75
C LEU A 61 -2.34 -15.91 0.17
N ALA A 62 -3.40 -16.42 0.82
CA ALA A 62 -4.77 -16.16 0.40
C ALA A 62 -5.13 -14.66 0.47
N ILE A 63 -4.64 -13.96 1.48
CA ILE A 63 -4.80 -12.50 1.59
C ILE A 63 -4.03 -11.79 0.49
N TRP A 64 -2.77 -12.17 0.25
CA TRP A 64 -1.94 -11.59 -0.81
C TRP A 64 -2.56 -11.77 -2.19
N GLU A 65 -3.10 -12.95 -2.47
CA GLU A 65 -3.76 -13.23 -3.74
C GLU A 65 -4.93 -12.29 -4.02
N LYS A 66 -5.70 -11.94 -2.98
CA LYS A 66 -6.86 -11.05 -3.14
C LYS A 66 -6.48 -9.58 -3.34
N TYR A 67 -5.46 -9.10 -2.64
CA TYR A 67 -5.25 -7.66 -2.46
C TYR A 67 -3.90 -7.14 -2.96
N VAL A 68 -2.90 -7.99 -3.14
CA VAL A 68 -1.52 -7.56 -3.35
C VAL A 68 -1.00 -8.01 -4.70
N SER A 69 -0.50 -7.05 -5.49
CA SER A 69 0.15 -7.31 -6.77
C SER A 69 1.69 -7.21 -6.66
N GLU A 70 2.21 -6.85 -5.49
CA GLU A 70 3.65 -6.74 -5.25
C GLU A 70 4.33 -8.08 -5.49
N LYS A 71 5.42 -8.06 -6.27
CA LYS A 71 6.21 -9.26 -6.53
C LYS A 71 7.07 -9.64 -5.32
N PRO A 72 7.36 -10.94 -5.11
CA PRO A 72 8.26 -11.36 -4.05
C PRO A 72 9.61 -10.63 -4.11
N ARG A 73 10.06 -10.14 -2.96
CA ARG A 73 11.34 -9.46 -2.79
C ARG A 73 11.80 -9.60 -1.34
N LEU A 74 12.99 -9.10 -1.03
CA LEU A 74 13.47 -9.09 0.35
C LEU A 74 12.45 -8.35 1.25
N GLY A 75 12.05 -8.99 2.33
CA GLY A 75 11.02 -8.48 3.23
C GLY A 75 9.59 -8.81 2.81
N TYR A 76 9.39 -9.55 1.73
CA TYR A 76 8.07 -10.04 1.32
C TYR A 76 7.49 -10.96 2.41
N ARG A 77 6.41 -10.50 3.06
CA ARG A 77 5.91 -11.14 4.29
C ARG A 77 5.61 -12.65 4.14
N PRO A 78 4.99 -13.13 3.04
CA PRO A 78 4.76 -14.57 2.89
C PRO A 78 6.03 -15.43 2.88
N LEU A 79 7.20 -14.85 2.57
CA LEU A 79 8.48 -15.55 2.57
C LEU A 79 9.29 -15.29 3.85
N ALA A 80 8.95 -14.25 4.60
CA ALA A 80 9.62 -13.84 5.83
C ALA A 80 8.57 -13.43 6.86
N LEU A 81 7.88 -14.40 7.44
CA LEU A 81 6.75 -14.16 8.32
C LEU A 81 7.08 -13.22 9.47
N SER A 82 6.22 -12.25 9.68
CA SER A 82 6.25 -11.38 10.85
C SER A 82 4.81 -10.99 11.19
N TYR A 83 4.57 -10.69 12.45
CA TYR A 83 3.27 -10.20 12.88
C TYR A 83 3.42 -9.28 14.09
N SER A 84 2.41 -8.45 14.30
CA SER A 84 2.28 -7.62 15.50
C SER A 84 1.06 -8.10 16.29
N ALA A 85 1.23 -8.36 17.57
CA ALA A 85 0.12 -8.77 18.46
C ALA A 85 -1.00 -7.74 18.50
N GLN A 86 -0.66 -6.47 18.29
CA GLN A 86 -1.62 -5.36 18.30
C GLN A 86 -2.23 -5.10 16.91
N GLY A 87 -1.72 -5.74 15.86
CA GLY A 87 -2.13 -5.53 14.48
C GLY A 87 -1.34 -4.41 13.78
N THR A 88 -0.59 -4.75 12.74
CA THR A 88 0.24 -3.79 11.99
C THR A 88 -0.58 -2.62 11.46
N TYR A 89 -1.81 -2.88 11.00
CA TYR A 89 -2.67 -1.88 10.37
C TYR A 89 -3.88 -1.53 11.24
N ASN A 90 -3.89 -1.96 12.49
CA ASN A 90 -5.01 -1.70 13.38
C ASN A 90 -5.08 -0.22 13.71
N GLY A 91 -6.20 0.42 13.34
CA GLY A 91 -6.39 1.85 13.55
C GLY A 91 -5.65 2.74 12.56
N GLU A 92 -5.25 2.22 11.42
CA GLU A 92 -4.65 3.02 10.32
C GLU A 92 -5.66 4.07 9.86
N GLU A 93 -5.25 5.33 9.82
CA GLU A 93 -6.11 6.46 9.46
C GLU A 93 -5.87 6.87 8.02
N PHE A 94 -6.93 7.01 7.21
CA PHE A 94 -6.82 7.56 5.86
C PHE A 94 -6.69 9.07 5.90
N LEU A 95 -5.71 9.61 5.18
CA LEU A 95 -5.41 11.04 5.13
C LEU A 95 -5.79 11.64 3.79
N ASP A 96 -5.22 11.15 2.70
CA ASP A 96 -5.33 11.79 1.39
C ASP A 96 -5.16 10.76 0.27
N ALA A 97 -5.39 11.20 -0.96
CA ALA A 97 -5.18 10.41 -2.17
C ALA A 97 -4.56 11.27 -3.25
N GLU A 98 -3.69 10.67 -4.06
CA GLU A 98 -3.01 11.35 -5.17
C GLU A 98 -3.05 10.50 -6.42
N GLN A 99 -3.61 11.02 -7.50
CA GLN A 99 -3.62 10.34 -8.78
C GLN A 99 -2.24 10.47 -9.44
N ILE A 100 -1.65 9.35 -9.82
CA ILE A 100 -0.34 9.33 -10.50
C ILE A 100 -0.53 9.16 -11.99
N THR A 101 -1.26 8.12 -12.39
CA THR A 101 -1.72 7.91 -13.75
C THR A 101 -3.18 7.45 -13.69
N LYS A 102 -3.81 7.23 -14.82
CA LYS A 102 -5.18 6.70 -14.89
C LYS A 102 -5.32 5.40 -14.09
N ASN A 103 -4.27 4.57 -14.06
CA ASN A 103 -4.30 3.23 -13.48
C ASN A 103 -3.45 3.11 -12.22
N LYS A 104 -2.96 4.21 -11.66
CA LYS A 104 -2.14 4.22 -10.45
C LYS A 104 -2.47 5.42 -9.58
N LEU A 105 -2.59 5.21 -8.28
CA LEU A 105 -2.71 6.30 -7.33
C LEU A 105 -2.06 5.92 -5.99
N TYR A 106 -1.71 6.94 -5.22
CA TYR A 106 -1.30 6.76 -3.83
C TYR A 106 -2.47 7.03 -2.90
N ILE A 107 -2.61 6.18 -1.89
CA ILE A 107 -3.46 6.44 -0.73
C ILE A 107 -2.54 6.68 0.47
N TYR A 108 -2.66 7.88 1.05
CA TYR A 108 -1.88 8.28 2.22
C TYR A 108 -2.61 7.91 3.50
N THR A 109 -1.87 7.34 4.44
CA THR A 109 -2.40 6.94 5.73
C THR A 109 -1.45 7.34 6.85
N ARG A 110 -1.93 7.26 8.08
CA ARG A 110 -1.12 7.48 9.28
C ARG A 110 -1.27 6.30 10.23
N GLU A 111 -0.14 5.78 10.67
CA GLU A 111 -0.11 4.71 11.66
C GLU A 111 -0.49 5.25 13.04
N LYS A 112 -1.41 4.56 13.71
CA LYS A 112 -1.95 5.02 14.99
C LYS A 112 -0.90 5.07 16.10
N ASN A 113 -0.03 4.03 16.20
CA ASN A 113 0.87 3.87 17.34
C ASN A 113 2.14 4.70 17.22
N THR A 114 2.70 4.84 16.02
CA THR A 114 3.95 5.55 15.78
C THR A 114 3.75 6.93 15.19
N SER A 115 2.55 7.23 14.71
CA SER A 115 2.20 8.46 13.98
C SER A 115 3.00 8.67 12.70
N PHE A 116 3.62 7.61 12.17
CA PHE A 116 4.30 7.67 10.88
C PHE A 116 3.30 7.68 9.74
N ASP A 117 3.56 8.52 8.74
CA ASP A 117 2.78 8.52 7.52
C ASP A 117 3.25 7.38 6.62
N ARG A 118 2.28 6.72 5.99
CA ARG A 118 2.49 5.72 4.96
C ARG A 118 1.79 6.16 3.69
N ARG A 119 2.23 5.62 2.56
CA ARG A 119 1.44 5.70 1.34
C ARG A 119 1.47 4.35 0.63
N PHE A 120 0.31 3.94 0.17
CA PHE A 120 0.13 2.69 -0.56
C PHE A 120 0.01 3.02 -2.04
N LEU A 121 0.88 2.43 -2.85
CA LEU A 121 0.74 2.53 -4.31
C LEU A 121 -0.31 1.52 -4.74
N MET A 122 -1.42 2.03 -5.26
CA MET A 122 -2.51 1.22 -5.77
C MET A 122 -2.41 1.17 -7.29
N LYS A 123 -2.61 -0.03 -7.83
CA LYS A 123 -2.54 -0.29 -9.27
C LYS A 123 -3.82 -0.95 -9.73
N CYS A 124 -4.39 -0.44 -10.81
CA CYS A 124 -5.54 -1.07 -11.46
C CYS A 124 -5.09 -2.29 -12.23
N VAL A 125 -5.61 -3.46 -11.86
CA VAL A 125 -5.30 -4.75 -12.50
C VAL A 125 -6.63 -5.35 -12.95
N GLY A 126 -6.85 -5.39 -14.28
CA GLY A 126 -8.14 -5.80 -14.80
C GLY A 126 -9.23 -4.81 -14.41
N GLU A 127 -10.27 -5.27 -13.72
CA GLU A 127 -11.40 -4.45 -13.27
C GLU A 127 -11.27 -3.98 -11.81
N GLY A 128 -10.19 -4.38 -11.12
CA GLY A 128 -10.02 -4.09 -9.71
C GLY A 128 -8.73 -3.37 -9.38
N TRP A 129 -8.62 -2.92 -8.15
CA TRP A 129 -7.42 -2.26 -7.62
C TRP A 129 -6.69 -3.20 -6.69
N MET A 130 -5.35 -3.20 -6.77
CA MET A 130 -4.49 -4.01 -5.93
C MET A 130 -3.37 -3.15 -5.34
N ILE A 131 -2.84 -3.61 -4.20
CA ILE A 131 -1.73 -2.94 -3.51
C ILE A 131 -0.43 -3.39 -4.17
N ASP A 132 0.29 -2.45 -4.79
CA ASP A 132 1.53 -2.75 -5.50
C ASP A 132 2.79 -2.46 -4.67
N ALA A 133 2.72 -1.52 -3.75
CA ALA A 133 3.83 -1.17 -2.86
C ALA A 133 3.34 -0.35 -1.68
N VAL A 134 4.15 -0.29 -0.64
CA VAL A 134 3.94 0.62 0.49
C VAL A 134 5.25 1.35 0.81
N GLN A 135 5.14 2.61 1.20
CA GLN A 135 6.27 3.42 1.63
C GLN A 135 5.96 4.08 2.97
N GLU A 136 6.98 4.25 3.79
CA GLU A 136 6.93 5.02 5.04
C GLU A 136 7.68 6.32 4.88
N ARG A 137 7.16 7.38 5.52
CA ARG A 137 7.84 8.67 5.56
C ARG A 137 8.68 8.76 6.83
N LEU A 138 10.00 8.62 6.66
CA LEU A 138 11.00 8.80 7.73
C LEU A 138 11.77 10.09 7.44
N ASP A 139 12.78 9.99 6.58
CA ASP A 139 13.52 11.13 6.04
C ASP A 139 13.34 11.06 4.52
N GLY A 140 12.17 11.49 4.06
CA GLY A 140 11.65 11.20 2.72
C GLY A 140 10.90 9.87 2.68
N TRP A 141 10.34 9.55 1.52
CA TRP A 141 9.57 8.32 1.34
C TRP A 141 10.50 7.13 1.09
N GLN A 142 10.37 6.09 1.90
CA GLN A 142 11.18 4.87 1.81
C GLN A 142 10.28 3.66 1.64
N ARG A 143 10.64 2.77 0.71
CA ARG A 143 9.90 1.54 0.50
C ARG A 143 10.02 0.64 1.73
N THR A 144 8.91 0.08 2.16
CA THR A 144 8.84 -0.85 3.28
C THR A 144 8.04 -2.10 2.88
N GLY A 145 7.84 -3.02 3.79
CA GLY A 145 7.06 -4.23 3.56
C GLY A 145 5.61 -4.10 4.00
N LEU A 146 4.74 -4.79 3.31
CA LEU A 146 3.36 -4.96 3.74
C LEU A 146 3.30 -5.98 4.88
#